data_5127389c056ab95742177c586e528b95
#
_entry.id   5127389c056ab95742177c586e528b95
#
_cell.length_a   1.000
_cell.length_b   1.000
_cell.length_c   1.000
_cell.angle_alpha   90.00
_cell.angle_beta   90.00
_cell.angle_gamma   90.00
#
_symmetry.space_group_name_H-M   'P 1'
#
loop_
_entity.id
_entity.type
_entity.pdbx_description
1 polymer ?
#
loop_
_entity_poly.entity_id
_entity_poly.type
_entity_poly.pdbx_seq_one_letter_code
_entity_poly.pdbx_strand_id
1 'polypeptide(L)'
;MPWAEPSSRFTALFEALAIEWLKAASQKAVAGLLQLSWDEIHGIMERAVKRGLERRKAEPVSRIGVDEKAFRKGQSYLTLVNDLMQGRVLYVAEDRKQSRLDGFWETLTPEQISSIGAVAMDMWDPYVASVRAHVPEADGKIVFDKFHVAQHLGDAVDKVRRKENKTLKAAGDDRLAGTRYDRLKNPTSMEPKDRKEFAELRNSELKTARAWALKETAMTLYSYVYERPARKHFRWWHNWAVRSRLQPMIEVARMLKRRFENIITYLRHRITNAASESINAKIQWVKYTARGFRNKQNFVHAIYFHCGGLDLAPESTK
;
A
#
# COMPACT_ATOMS: atom_id res chain seq x y z
N MET A 1 -11.31 14.60 -38.53
CA MET A 1 -10.91 13.70 -39.64
C MET A 1 -10.99 12.29 -39.12
N PRO A 2 -11.53 11.30 -39.84
CA PRO A 2 -11.76 9.96 -39.29
C PRO A 2 -10.47 9.18 -38.97
N TRP A 3 -9.31 9.65 -39.42
CA TRP A 3 -8.01 9.01 -39.21
C TRP A 3 -7.15 9.68 -38.15
N ALA A 4 -7.62 10.72 -37.50
CA ALA A 4 -6.93 11.41 -36.40
C ALA A 4 -7.94 11.91 -35.37
N GLU A 5 -7.57 11.85 -34.08
CA GLU A 5 -8.41 12.37 -32.99
C GLU A 5 -8.43 13.92 -32.96
N PRO A 6 -9.49 14.51 -32.38
CA PRO A 6 -9.52 15.96 -32.17
C PRO A 6 -8.28 16.42 -31.39
N SER A 7 -7.67 17.51 -31.84
CA SER A 7 -6.46 18.09 -31.26
C SER A 7 -5.18 17.23 -31.34
N SER A 8 -5.19 16.11 -32.04
CA SER A 8 -3.98 15.36 -32.34
C SER A 8 -3.34 15.82 -33.65
N ARG A 9 -2.00 15.88 -33.66
CA ARG A 9 -1.17 16.06 -34.86
C ARG A 9 -0.84 14.72 -35.53
N PHE A 10 -1.21 13.60 -34.92
CA PHE A 10 -0.84 12.26 -35.34
C PHE A 10 -2.06 11.48 -35.79
N THR A 11 -1.83 10.55 -36.69
CA THR A 11 -2.88 9.60 -37.08
C THR A 11 -3.15 8.63 -35.94
N ALA A 12 -4.34 8.07 -35.90
CA ALA A 12 -4.72 7.08 -34.89
C ALA A 12 -3.82 5.84 -34.92
N LEU A 13 -3.42 5.37 -36.11
CA LEU A 13 -2.46 4.25 -36.24
C LEU A 13 -1.10 4.59 -35.64
N PHE A 14 -0.60 5.81 -35.86
CA PHE A 14 0.66 6.25 -35.25
C PHE A 14 0.55 6.36 -33.72
N GLU A 15 -0.55 6.93 -33.19
CA GLU A 15 -0.77 6.94 -31.74
C GLU A 15 -0.86 5.54 -31.16
N ALA A 16 -1.54 4.60 -31.85
CA ALA A 16 -1.62 3.21 -31.41
C ALA A 16 -0.23 2.57 -31.31
N LEU A 17 0.64 2.77 -32.31
CA LEU A 17 2.03 2.31 -32.29
C LEU A 17 2.81 2.93 -31.11
N ALA A 18 2.70 4.25 -30.93
CA ALA A 18 3.37 4.95 -29.82
C ALA A 18 2.88 4.44 -28.45
N ILE A 19 1.59 4.18 -28.30
CA ILE A 19 0.98 3.61 -27.08
C ILE A 19 1.55 2.22 -26.78
N GLU A 20 1.68 1.34 -27.78
CA GLU A 20 2.27 0.01 -27.56
C GLU A 20 3.73 0.10 -27.12
N TRP A 21 4.50 0.98 -27.70
CA TRP A 21 5.89 1.20 -27.27
C TRP A 21 5.98 1.83 -25.88
N LEU A 22 5.07 2.76 -25.53
CA LEU A 22 4.99 3.36 -24.18
C LEU A 22 4.65 2.33 -23.09
N LYS A 23 3.98 1.24 -23.39
CA LYS A 23 3.73 0.15 -22.45
C LYS A 23 5.04 -0.58 -22.06
N ALA A 24 6.02 -0.63 -22.98
CA ALA A 24 7.26 -1.38 -22.83
C ALA A 24 8.49 -0.50 -22.50
N ALA A 25 8.48 0.78 -22.83
CA ALA A 25 9.63 1.66 -22.72
C ALA A 25 9.28 3.02 -22.08
N SER A 26 10.33 3.74 -21.62
CA SER A 26 10.14 5.09 -21.07
C SER A 26 9.75 6.10 -22.15
N GLN A 27 9.02 7.15 -21.78
CA GLN A 27 8.67 8.25 -22.70
C GLN A 27 9.90 8.82 -23.44
N LYS A 28 11.04 8.94 -22.75
CA LYS A 28 12.29 9.41 -23.36
C LYS A 28 12.81 8.45 -24.44
N ALA A 29 12.74 7.15 -24.19
CA ALA A 29 13.18 6.14 -25.16
C ALA A 29 12.26 6.14 -26.39
N VAL A 30 10.95 6.18 -26.18
CA VAL A 30 9.95 6.22 -27.27
C VAL A 30 10.09 7.51 -28.08
N ALA A 31 10.32 8.66 -27.43
CA ALA A 31 10.57 9.92 -28.11
C ALA A 31 11.78 9.83 -29.06
N GLY A 32 12.88 9.22 -28.59
CA GLY A 32 14.06 9.00 -29.43
C GLY A 32 13.80 8.03 -30.61
N LEU A 33 13.06 6.94 -30.37
CA LEU A 33 12.74 5.96 -31.42
C LEU A 33 11.82 6.52 -32.52
N LEU A 34 10.84 7.37 -32.12
CA LEU A 34 9.89 7.96 -33.04
C LEU A 34 10.33 9.33 -33.58
N GLN A 35 11.49 9.81 -33.16
CA GLN A 35 12.01 11.14 -33.50
C GLN A 35 11.05 12.28 -33.14
N LEU A 36 10.37 12.14 -32.00
CA LEU A 36 9.46 13.13 -31.44
C LEU A 36 10.05 13.79 -30.20
N SER A 37 9.51 14.94 -29.85
CA SER A 37 9.79 15.60 -28.57
C SER A 37 9.16 14.82 -27.42
N TRP A 38 9.66 15.03 -26.20
CA TRP A 38 9.08 14.43 -25.01
C TRP A 38 7.63 14.88 -24.80
N ASP A 39 7.33 16.15 -25.09
CA ASP A 39 5.98 16.73 -24.91
C ASP A 39 4.97 16.11 -25.87
N GLU A 40 5.36 15.81 -27.10
CA GLU A 40 4.49 15.13 -28.09
C GLU A 40 4.16 13.70 -27.61
N ILE A 41 5.15 12.96 -27.15
CA ILE A 41 4.94 11.61 -26.59
C ILE A 41 4.10 11.67 -25.31
N HIS A 42 4.31 12.68 -24.45
CA HIS A 42 3.49 12.87 -23.26
C HIS A 42 2.05 13.21 -23.63
N GLY A 43 1.82 14.06 -24.62
CA GLY A 43 0.49 14.37 -25.13
C GLY A 43 -0.27 13.16 -25.67
N ILE A 44 0.41 12.22 -26.35
CA ILE A 44 -0.18 10.94 -26.77
C ILE A 44 -0.61 10.13 -25.53
N MET A 45 0.26 10.00 -24.49
CA MET A 45 -0.07 9.31 -23.25
C MET A 45 -1.26 9.95 -22.54
N GLU A 46 -1.29 11.27 -22.43
CA GLU A 46 -2.37 12.02 -21.77
C GLU A 46 -3.72 11.81 -22.46
N ARG A 47 -3.79 11.94 -23.80
CA ARG A 47 -5.01 11.66 -24.58
C ARG A 47 -5.45 10.21 -24.40
N ALA A 48 -4.53 9.25 -24.47
CA ALA A 48 -4.84 7.84 -24.27
C ALA A 48 -5.43 7.57 -22.87
N VAL A 49 -4.88 8.17 -21.84
CA VAL A 49 -5.41 8.07 -20.46
C VAL A 49 -6.79 8.70 -20.34
N LYS A 50 -6.97 9.92 -20.86
CA LYS A 50 -8.26 10.62 -20.84
C LYS A 50 -9.35 9.77 -21.50
N ARG A 51 -9.10 9.31 -22.71
CA ARG A 51 -9.98 8.42 -23.47
C ARG A 51 -10.30 7.12 -22.72
N GLY A 52 -9.29 6.49 -22.16
CA GLY A 52 -9.47 5.27 -21.38
C GLY A 52 -10.29 5.47 -20.10
N LEU A 53 -10.17 6.62 -19.46
CA LEU A 53 -11.00 6.99 -18.31
C LEU A 53 -12.45 7.26 -18.70
N GLU A 54 -12.68 7.96 -19.83
CA GLU A 54 -14.02 8.23 -20.37
C GLU A 54 -14.75 6.93 -20.79
N ARG A 55 -14.02 5.94 -21.31
CA ARG A 55 -14.55 4.63 -21.70
C ARG A 55 -14.74 3.67 -20.54
N ARG A 56 -14.17 3.98 -19.37
CA ARG A 56 -14.26 3.08 -18.24
C ARG A 56 -15.72 2.88 -17.84
N LYS A 57 -16.20 1.64 -17.95
CA LYS A 57 -17.55 1.28 -17.52
C LYS A 57 -17.70 1.40 -16.02
N ALA A 58 -18.87 1.80 -15.58
CA ALA A 58 -19.28 1.85 -14.19
C ALA A 58 -19.53 0.43 -13.65
N GLU A 59 -18.46 -0.36 -13.47
CA GLU A 59 -18.54 -1.72 -12.94
C GLU A 59 -18.58 -1.71 -11.41
N PRO A 60 -19.35 -2.61 -10.77
CA PRO A 60 -19.28 -2.77 -9.31
C PRO A 60 -17.91 -3.25 -8.87
N VAL A 61 -17.35 -2.63 -7.83
CA VAL A 61 -16.07 -3.02 -7.24
C VAL A 61 -16.30 -3.51 -5.82
N SER A 62 -16.16 -4.82 -5.59
CA SER A 62 -16.47 -5.43 -4.30
C SER A 62 -15.36 -5.29 -3.26
N ARG A 63 -14.11 -5.12 -3.69
CA ARG A 63 -12.95 -5.05 -2.79
C ARG A 63 -12.01 -3.94 -3.20
N ILE A 64 -11.84 -2.96 -2.34
CA ILE A 64 -11.04 -1.76 -2.58
C ILE A 64 -9.80 -1.78 -1.69
N GLY A 65 -8.66 -1.37 -2.24
CA GLY A 65 -7.46 -1.03 -1.49
C GLY A 65 -7.26 0.48 -1.50
N VAL A 66 -7.06 1.09 -0.35
CA VAL A 66 -6.65 2.50 -0.21
C VAL A 66 -5.23 2.53 0.31
N ASP A 67 -4.35 3.20 -0.40
CA ASP A 67 -2.93 3.26 -0.09
C ASP A 67 -2.34 4.64 -0.41
N GLU A 68 -1.15 4.93 0.10
CA GLU A 68 -0.44 6.16 -0.21
C GLU A 68 0.88 5.89 -0.94
N LYS A 69 1.20 6.75 -1.92
CA LYS A 69 2.46 6.69 -2.64
C LYS A 69 3.22 7.99 -2.53
N ALA A 70 4.45 7.92 -2.04
CA ALA A 70 5.32 9.09 -2.00
C ALA A 70 5.72 9.53 -3.42
N PHE A 71 5.34 10.75 -3.78
CA PHE A 71 5.86 11.42 -4.97
C PHE A 71 7.29 11.89 -4.76
N ARG A 72 7.56 12.58 -3.62
CA ARG A 72 8.91 12.92 -3.13
C ARG A 72 9.04 12.47 -1.68
N LYS A 73 10.20 11.89 -1.35
CA LYS A 73 10.45 11.34 -0.02
C LYS A 73 10.18 12.39 1.08
N GLY A 74 9.21 12.07 1.95
CA GLY A 74 8.90 12.87 3.14
C GLY A 74 8.10 14.15 2.93
N GLN A 75 7.78 14.56 1.68
CA GLN A 75 7.19 15.89 1.45
C GLN A 75 5.87 15.88 0.67
N SER A 76 5.57 14.86 -0.10
CA SER A 76 4.44 14.85 -1.02
C SER A 76 3.97 13.43 -1.30
N TYR A 77 2.68 13.23 -1.12
CA TYR A 77 2.03 11.92 -1.28
C TYR A 77 0.93 12.00 -2.33
N LEU A 78 0.58 10.85 -2.88
CA LEU A 78 -0.64 10.60 -3.65
C LEU A 78 -1.48 9.58 -2.90
N THR A 79 -2.79 9.79 -2.87
CA THR A 79 -3.78 8.78 -2.45
C THR A 79 -4.09 7.91 -3.65
N LEU A 80 -4.01 6.60 -3.48
CA LEU A 80 -4.33 5.60 -4.48
C LEU A 80 -5.55 4.80 -4.03
N VAL A 81 -6.53 4.62 -4.91
CA VAL A 81 -7.62 3.67 -4.71
C VAL A 81 -7.53 2.60 -5.78
N ASN A 82 -7.46 1.35 -5.33
CA ASN A 82 -7.20 0.19 -6.17
C ASN A 82 -8.38 -0.79 -6.13
N ASP A 83 -8.71 -1.39 -7.26
CA ASP A 83 -9.50 -2.61 -7.32
C ASP A 83 -8.61 -3.80 -7.00
N LEU A 84 -8.84 -4.43 -5.85
CA LEU A 84 -8.02 -5.55 -5.37
C LEU A 84 -8.30 -6.86 -6.12
N MET A 85 -9.45 -6.94 -6.80
CA MET A 85 -9.83 -8.14 -7.56
C MET A 85 -9.21 -8.14 -8.94
N GLN A 86 -9.20 -6.98 -9.61
CA GLN A 86 -8.65 -6.85 -10.97
C GLN A 86 -7.20 -6.34 -10.98
N GLY A 87 -6.66 -5.92 -9.83
CA GLY A 87 -5.28 -5.43 -9.75
C GLY A 87 -5.04 -4.15 -10.56
N ARG A 88 -6.01 -3.21 -10.53
CA ARG A 88 -5.95 -1.94 -11.27
C ARG A 88 -6.18 -0.73 -10.38
N VAL A 89 -5.60 0.40 -10.78
CA VAL A 89 -5.85 1.70 -10.14
C VAL A 89 -7.20 2.26 -10.61
N LEU A 90 -8.06 2.58 -9.64
CA LEU A 90 -9.36 3.22 -9.89
C LEU A 90 -9.26 4.73 -9.84
N TYR A 91 -8.55 5.26 -8.83
CA TYR A 91 -8.49 6.68 -8.56
C TYR A 91 -7.12 7.08 -8.01
N VAL A 92 -6.67 8.26 -8.39
CA VAL A 92 -5.43 8.88 -7.91
C VAL A 92 -5.71 10.33 -7.56
N ALA A 93 -5.40 10.72 -6.34
CA ALA A 93 -5.49 12.12 -5.92
C ALA A 93 -4.19 12.62 -5.29
N GLU A 94 -3.95 13.91 -5.40
CA GLU A 94 -2.82 14.55 -4.73
C GLU A 94 -3.10 14.71 -3.24
N ASP A 95 -2.10 14.46 -2.39
CA ASP A 95 -2.18 14.54 -0.94
C ASP A 95 -2.88 13.33 -0.29
N ARG A 96 -2.84 13.25 1.03
CA ARG A 96 -3.40 12.16 1.86
C ARG A 96 -4.46 12.67 2.85
N LYS A 97 -5.15 13.74 2.49
CA LYS A 97 -6.25 14.30 3.28
C LYS A 97 -7.53 13.51 3.06
N GLN A 98 -8.42 13.55 4.04
CA GLN A 98 -9.75 12.95 3.94
C GLN A 98 -10.47 13.37 2.65
N SER A 99 -10.53 14.69 2.37
CA SER A 99 -11.20 15.25 1.19
C SER A 99 -10.67 14.69 -0.15
N ARG A 100 -9.47 14.12 -0.17
CA ARG A 100 -8.92 13.50 -1.40
C ARG A 100 -9.50 12.12 -1.65
N LEU A 101 -9.78 11.38 -0.57
CA LEU A 101 -10.50 10.12 -0.68
C LEU A 101 -12.01 10.35 -0.85
N ASP A 102 -12.55 11.43 -0.24
CA ASP A 102 -13.96 11.80 -0.42
C ASP A 102 -14.28 12.01 -1.91
N GLY A 103 -13.40 12.67 -2.67
CA GLY A 103 -13.55 12.84 -4.11
C GLY A 103 -13.62 11.53 -4.92
N PHE A 104 -13.11 10.40 -4.40
CA PHE A 104 -13.32 9.10 -5.04
C PHE A 104 -14.79 8.64 -4.92
N TRP A 105 -15.37 8.77 -3.74
CA TRP A 105 -16.76 8.34 -3.50
C TRP A 105 -17.76 9.14 -4.33
N GLU A 106 -17.47 10.42 -4.60
CA GLU A 106 -18.27 11.29 -5.45
C GLU A 106 -18.28 10.84 -6.93
N THR A 107 -17.30 10.04 -7.35
CA THR A 107 -17.26 9.46 -8.72
C THR A 107 -18.11 8.19 -8.86
N LEU A 108 -18.63 7.64 -7.76
CA LEU A 108 -19.38 6.39 -7.74
C LEU A 108 -20.88 6.64 -7.62
N THR A 109 -21.67 5.74 -8.22
CA THR A 109 -23.13 5.72 -7.98
C THR A 109 -23.44 5.10 -6.60
N PRO A 110 -24.63 5.38 -6.03
CA PRO A 110 -25.06 4.75 -4.77
C PRO A 110 -25.03 3.22 -4.82
N GLU A 111 -25.36 2.63 -5.97
CA GLU A 111 -25.33 1.18 -6.19
C GLU A 111 -23.91 0.63 -6.15
N GLN A 112 -22.95 1.35 -6.76
CA GLN A 112 -21.53 0.99 -6.70
C GLN A 112 -21.01 1.06 -5.27
N ILE A 113 -21.32 2.12 -4.52
CA ILE A 113 -20.93 2.25 -3.10
C ILE A 113 -21.53 1.10 -2.28
N SER A 114 -22.77 0.76 -2.49
CA SER A 114 -23.45 -0.34 -1.81
C SER A 114 -22.84 -1.71 -2.12
N SER A 115 -22.27 -1.90 -3.32
CA SER A 115 -21.61 -3.13 -3.74
C SER A 115 -20.25 -3.37 -3.08
N ILE A 116 -19.67 -2.34 -2.42
CA ILE A 116 -18.39 -2.46 -1.72
C ILE A 116 -18.57 -3.36 -0.50
N GLY A 117 -17.94 -4.53 -0.55
CA GLY A 117 -17.95 -5.50 0.53
C GLY A 117 -16.79 -5.33 1.51
N ALA A 118 -15.64 -4.81 1.06
CA ALA A 118 -14.51 -4.55 1.96
C ALA A 118 -13.55 -3.49 1.41
N VAL A 119 -12.91 -2.76 2.34
CA VAL A 119 -11.92 -1.71 2.06
C VAL A 119 -10.66 -1.98 2.88
N ALA A 120 -9.61 -2.44 2.20
CA ALA A 120 -8.29 -2.64 2.83
C ALA A 120 -7.53 -1.31 2.87
N MET A 121 -6.96 -0.95 4.00
CA MET A 121 -6.22 0.30 4.16
C MET A 121 -5.25 0.26 5.32
N ASP A 122 -4.37 1.27 5.39
CA ASP A 122 -3.59 1.56 6.59
C ASP A 122 -4.48 2.17 7.70
N MET A 123 -3.96 2.16 8.92
CA MET A 123 -4.62 2.72 10.11
C MET A 123 -4.53 4.26 10.15
N TRP A 124 -4.74 4.92 9.00
CA TRP A 124 -4.71 6.39 8.88
C TRP A 124 -6.09 6.98 9.11
N ASP A 125 -6.24 7.80 10.18
CA ASP A 125 -7.55 8.32 10.62
C ASP A 125 -8.34 9.09 9.55
N PRO A 126 -7.75 9.93 8.69
CA PRO A 126 -8.48 10.59 7.62
C PRO A 126 -9.13 9.62 6.63
N TYR A 127 -8.47 8.50 6.30
CA TYR A 127 -9.07 7.51 5.41
C TYR A 127 -10.20 6.73 6.09
N VAL A 128 -10.03 6.38 7.36
CA VAL A 128 -11.10 5.75 8.16
C VAL A 128 -12.32 6.66 8.24
N ALA A 129 -12.12 7.97 8.48
CA ALA A 129 -13.21 8.95 8.54
C ALA A 129 -13.94 9.07 7.19
N SER A 130 -13.20 9.11 6.07
CA SER A 130 -13.77 9.15 4.72
C SER A 130 -14.63 7.92 4.44
N VAL A 131 -14.12 6.71 4.69
CA VAL A 131 -14.88 5.47 4.46
C VAL A 131 -16.14 5.42 5.33
N ARG A 132 -16.05 5.83 6.60
CA ARG A 132 -17.22 5.88 7.50
C ARG A 132 -18.29 6.85 7.05
N ALA A 133 -17.90 7.95 6.43
CA ALA A 133 -18.84 8.96 5.94
C ALA A 133 -19.60 8.51 4.68
N HIS A 134 -19.00 7.64 3.84
CA HIS A 134 -19.55 7.36 2.51
C HIS A 134 -19.98 5.89 2.31
N VAL A 135 -19.37 4.94 3.03
CA VAL A 135 -19.65 3.51 2.81
C VAL A 135 -20.61 2.98 3.90
N PRO A 136 -21.79 2.45 3.53
CA PRO A 136 -22.70 1.84 4.49
C PRO A 136 -22.04 0.71 5.27
N GLU A 137 -22.30 0.61 6.58
CA GLU A 137 -21.75 -0.42 7.48
C GLU A 137 -20.20 -0.46 7.47
N ALA A 138 -19.56 0.69 7.32
CA ALA A 138 -18.11 0.85 7.12
C ALA A 138 -17.26 0.07 8.13
N ASP A 139 -17.63 0.07 9.42
CA ASP A 139 -16.85 -0.62 10.47
C ASP A 139 -16.77 -2.14 10.27
N GLY A 140 -17.78 -2.74 9.62
CA GLY A 140 -17.76 -4.14 9.21
C GLY A 140 -16.98 -4.42 7.92
N LYS A 141 -16.67 -3.39 7.15
CA LYS A 141 -16.01 -3.47 5.82
C LYS A 141 -14.56 -2.98 5.81
N ILE A 142 -14.18 -2.09 6.75
CA ILE A 142 -12.77 -1.64 6.88
C ILE A 142 -11.92 -2.80 7.37
N VAL A 143 -10.83 -3.09 6.65
CA VAL A 143 -9.84 -4.12 6.97
C VAL A 143 -8.48 -3.47 7.06
N PHE A 144 -7.88 -3.47 8.25
CA PHE A 144 -6.51 -2.98 8.38
C PHE A 144 -5.50 -4.03 7.91
N ASP A 145 -4.59 -3.58 7.07
CA ASP A 145 -3.58 -4.44 6.49
C ASP A 145 -2.64 -5.02 7.56
N LYS A 146 -2.45 -6.33 7.48
CA LYS A 146 -1.52 -7.10 8.31
C LYS A 146 -0.10 -6.55 8.27
N PHE A 147 0.35 -6.06 7.10
CA PHE A 147 1.70 -5.51 6.94
C PHE A 147 1.92 -4.27 7.82
N HIS A 148 0.97 -3.34 7.83
CA HIS A 148 1.06 -2.12 8.65
C HIS A 148 1.03 -2.43 10.15
N VAL A 149 0.23 -3.42 10.58
CA VAL A 149 0.25 -3.90 11.98
C VAL A 149 1.63 -4.48 12.33
N ALA A 150 2.20 -5.31 11.44
CA ALA A 150 3.53 -5.88 11.61
C ALA A 150 4.62 -4.81 11.67
N GLN A 151 4.50 -3.76 10.84
CA GLN A 151 5.42 -2.63 10.82
C GLN A 151 5.40 -1.87 12.15
N HIS A 152 4.23 -1.49 12.67
CA HIS A 152 4.11 -0.81 13.97
C HIS A 152 4.72 -1.63 15.11
N LEU A 153 4.49 -2.94 15.12
CA LEU A 153 5.07 -3.85 16.11
C LEU A 153 6.59 -3.95 15.92
N GLY A 154 7.08 -4.04 14.68
CA GLY A 154 8.49 -4.06 14.34
C GLY A 154 9.23 -2.81 14.80
N ASP A 155 8.65 -1.63 14.55
CA ASP A 155 9.19 -0.34 14.98
C ASP A 155 9.26 -0.24 16.51
N ALA A 156 8.27 -0.78 17.23
CA ALA A 156 8.29 -0.83 18.68
C ALA A 156 9.41 -1.73 19.21
N VAL A 157 9.61 -2.90 18.58
CA VAL A 157 10.75 -3.80 18.91
C VAL A 157 12.08 -3.08 18.67
N ASP A 158 12.24 -2.38 17.54
CA ASP A 158 13.49 -1.65 17.24
C ASP A 158 13.75 -0.50 18.22
N LYS A 159 12.70 0.22 18.66
CA LYS A 159 12.81 1.25 19.70
C LYS A 159 13.30 0.65 21.03
N VAL A 160 12.78 -0.52 21.45
CA VAL A 160 13.25 -1.23 22.65
C VAL A 160 14.70 -1.64 22.48
N ARG A 161 15.06 -2.26 21.35
CA ARG A 161 16.42 -2.69 21.03
C ARG A 161 17.42 -1.54 21.09
N ARG A 162 17.11 -0.41 20.43
CA ARG A 162 18.02 0.75 20.44
C ARG A 162 18.30 1.26 21.86
N LYS A 163 17.25 1.34 22.69
CA LYS A 163 17.39 1.78 24.08
C LYS A 163 18.23 0.80 24.90
N GLU A 164 17.97 -0.50 24.76
CA GLU A 164 18.70 -1.55 25.46
C GLU A 164 20.15 -1.65 24.98
N ASN A 165 20.41 -1.61 23.67
CA ASN A 165 21.77 -1.62 23.11
C ASN A 165 22.62 -0.43 23.61
N LYS A 166 22.01 0.75 23.76
CA LYS A 166 22.72 1.90 24.34
C LYS A 166 23.16 1.63 25.79
N THR A 167 22.29 0.99 26.58
CA THR A 167 22.60 0.64 27.98
C THR A 167 23.66 -0.44 28.06
N LEU A 168 23.55 -1.49 27.23
CA LEU A 168 24.51 -2.61 27.21
C LEU A 168 25.90 -2.16 26.75
N LYS A 169 25.99 -1.34 25.71
CA LYS A 169 27.27 -0.77 25.25
C LYS A 169 27.96 0.07 26.32
N ALA A 170 27.22 0.83 27.10
CA ALA A 170 27.77 1.59 28.19
C ALA A 170 28.33 0.68 29.32
N ALA A 171 27.87 -0.57 29.40
CA ALA A 171 28.34 -1.61 30.29
C ALA A 171 29.39 -2.55 29.66
N GLY A 172 29.87 -2.26 28.42
CA GLY A 172 30.85 -3.09 27.71
C GLY A 172 30.26 -4.35 27.05
N ASP A 173 28.95 -4.43 26.89
CA ASP A 173 28.25 -5.58 26.31
C ASP A 173 27.72 -5.26 24.91
N ASP A 174 28.27 -5.91 23.88
CA ASP A 174 27.98 -5.70 22.48
C ASP A 174 27.00 -6.73 21.89
N ARG A 175 26.32 -7.57 22.68
CA ARG A 175 25.42 -8.64 22.20
C ARG A 175 24.28 -8.17 21.28
N LEU A 176 23.92 -6.90 21.30
CA LEU A 176 22.90 -6.32 20.43
C LEU A 176 23.48 -5.54 19.24
N ALA A 177 24.80 -5.44 19.12
CA ALA A 177 25.43 -4.76 17.99
C ALA A 177 25.16 -5.53 16.69
N GLY A 178 24.85 -4.81 15.59
CA GLY A 178 24.59 -5.42 14.27
C GLY A 178 23.22 -6.14 14.10
N THR A 179 22.52 -6.45 15.18
CA THR A 179 21.31 -7.32 15.18
C THR A 179 20.01 -6.66 14.69
N ARG A 180 20.07 -5.50 14.02
CA ARG A 180 18.87 -4.76 13.58
C ARG A 180 17.98 -5.57 12.64
N TYR A 181 18.59 -6.21 11.65
CA TYR A 181 17.85 -6.88 10.58
C TYR A 181 17.39 -8.30 10.94
N ASP A 182 18.12 -9.00 11.80
CA ASP A 182 17.81 -10.39 12.16
C ASP A 182 16.49 -10.53 12.90
N ARG A 183 16.04 -9.48 13.59
CA ARG A 183 14.80 -9.45 14.39
C ARG A 183 13.58 -8.88 13.68
N LEU A 184 13.79 -8.30 12.52
CA LEU A 184 12.71 -7.88 11.61
C LEU A 184 12.32 -8.99 10.64
N LYS A 185 13.22 -9.96 10.39
CA LYS A 185 12.95 -11.13 9.55
C LYS A 185 11.97 -12.08 10.23
N ASN A 186 11.15 -12.74 9.43
CA ASN A 186 10.36 -13.88 9.89
C ASN A 186 11.33 -15.05 10.20
N PRO A 187 11.18 -15.78 11.34
CA PRO A 187 12.03 -16.94 11.67
C PRO A 187 12.11 -17.99 10.55
N THR A 188 11.05 -18.14 9.76
CA THR A 188 11.02 -19.07 8.63
C THR A 188 11.91 -18.67 7.45
N SER A 189 12.28 -17.40 7.35
CA SER A 189 13.13 -16.85 6.27
C SER A 189 14.59 -16.63 6.69
N MET A 190 14.98 -17.10 7.88
CA MET A 190 16.35 -16.99 8.38
C MET A 190 17.22 -18.16 7.92
N GLU A 191 18.50 -17.89 7.65
CA GLU A 191 19.53 -18.92 7.41
C GLU A 191 19.72 -19.79 8.68
N PRO A 192 20.14 -21.06 8.57
CA PRO A 192 20.32 -21.97 9.72
C PRO A 192 21.24 -21.43 10.81
N LYS A 193 22.32 -20.72 10.42
CA LYS A 193 23.26 -20.07 11.36
C LYS A 193 22.58 -18.96 12.15
N ASP A 194 21.87 -18.07 11.44
CA ASP A 194 21.17 -16.95 12.04
C ASP A 194 20.04 -17.43 12.98
N ARG A 195 19.41 -18.57 12.68
CA ARG A 195 18.39 -19.18 13.55
C ARG A 195 18.93 -19.60 14.90
N LYS A 196 20.17 -20.14 14.96
CA LYS A 196 20.78 -20.58 16.21
C LYS A 196 21.11 -19.38 17.10
N GLU A 197 21.81 -18.40 16.55
CA GLU A 197 22.13 -17.15 17.24
C GLU A 197 20.86 -16.39 17.70
N PHE A 198 19.83 -16.39 16.85
CA PHE A 198 18.54 -15.81 17.16
C PHE A 198 17.79 -16.59 18.26
N ALA A 199 17.89 -17.93 18.30
CA ALA A 199 17.29 -18.75 19.36
C ALA A 199 17.94 -18.48 20.73
N GLU A 200 19.26 -18.31 20.77
CA GLU A 200 19.99 -17.94 21.99
C GLU A 200 19.55 -16.55 22.50
N LEU A 201 19.46 -15.58 21.58
CA LEU A 201 18.96 -14.24 21.91
C LEU A 201 17.50 -14.22 22.36
N ARG A 202 16.65 -15.07 21.74
CA ARG A 202 15.23 -15.20 22.10
C ARG A 202 15.05 -15.74 23.52
N ASN A 203 15.90 -16.66 23.94
CA ASN A 203 15.85 -17.29 25.24
C ASN A 203 16.59 -16.47 26.32
N SER A 204 17.17 -15.33 25.95
CA SER A 204 17.84 -14.43 26.87
C SER A 204 16.84 -13.58 27.67
N GLU A 205 17.27 -13.08 28.83
CA GLU A 205 16.49 -12.16 29.67
C GLU A 205 16.38 -10.73 29.12
N LEU A 206 16.88 -10.51 27.90
CA LEU A 206 16.88 -9.19 27.27
C LEU A 206 15.45 -8.65 27.05
N LYS A 207 15.28 -7.36 27.30
CA LYS A 207 14.04 -6.61 27.01
C LYS A 207 13.65 -6.72 25.54
N THR A 208 14.64 -6.74 24.65
CA THR A 208 14.47 -6.90 23.20
C THR A 208 13.90 -8.27 22.85
N ALA A 209 14.35 -9.36 23.48
CA ALA A 209 13.80 -10.70 23.30
C ALA A 209 12.31 -10.76 23.68
N ARG A 210 11.97 -10.15 24.80
CA ARG A 210 10.59 -10.04 25.29
C ARG A 210 9.71 -9.19 24.36
N ALA A 211 10.24 -8.07 23.85
CA ALA A 211 9.52 -7.25 22.86
C ALA A 211 9.25 -8.02 21.58
N TRP A 212 10.23 -8.78 21.11
CA TRP A 212 10.06 -9.65 19.95
C TRP A 212 9.00 -10.74 20.18
N ALA A 213 9.03 -11.41 21.34
CA ALA A 213 8.01 -12.41 21.69
C ALA A 213 6.59 -11.80 21.68
N LEU A 214 6.45 -10.57 22.18
CA LEU A 214 5.18 -9.84 22.11
C LEU A 214 4.75 -9.56 20.67
N LYS A 215 5.67 -9.19 19.77
CA LYS A 215 5.37 -8.99 18.34
C LYS A 215 4.89 -10.29 17.69
N GLU A 216 5.66 -11.37 17.81
CA GLU A 216 5.32 -12.66 17.19
C GLU A 216 3.96 -13.19 17.69
N THR A 217 3.73 -13.08 18.99
CA THR A 217 2.45 -13.49 19.58
C THR A 217 1.29 -12.63 19.10
N ALA A 218 1.48 -11.30 18.91
CA ALA A 218 0.45 -10.46 18.29
C ALA A 218 0.14 -10.92 16.86
N MET A 219 1.17 -11.25 16.08
CA MET A 219 1.02 -11.64 14.68
C MET A 219 0.32 -12.98 14.48
N THR A 220 0.31 -13.87 15.47
CA THR A 220 -0.48 -15.12 15.41
C THR A 220 -1.99 -14.86 15.36
N LEU A 221 -2.45 -13.62 15.67
CA LEU A 221 -3.85 -13.22 15.50
C LEU A 221 -4.36 -13.50 14.07
N TYR A 222 -3.52 -13.30 13.08
CA TYR A 222 -3.86 -13.45 11.67
C TYR A 222 -3.96 -14.91 11.18
N SER A 223 -3.54 -15.89 12.00
CA SER A 223 -3.67 -17.31 11.69
C SER A 223 -4.99 -17.92 12.19
N TYR A 224 -5.73 -17.19 13.02
CA TYR A 224 -7.04 -17.66 13.48
C TYR A 224 -8.07 -17.71 12.35
N VAL A 225 -8.94 -18.71 12.37
CA VAL A 225 -10.08 -18.85 11.44
C VAL A 225 -11.32 -18.18 12.02
N TYR A 226 -11.54 -18.33 13.33
CA TYR A 226 -12.74 -17.85 14.02
C TYR A 226 -12.46 -16.65 14.89
N GLU A 227 -13.39 -15.69 14.92
CA GLU A 227 -13.25 -14.45 15.69
C GLU A 227 -13.20 -14.67 17.20
N ARG A 228 -14.01 -15.59 17.74
CA ARG A 228 -14.11 -15.80 19.20
C ARG A 228 -12.77 -16.17 19.84
N PRO A 229 -12.03 -17.18 19.35
CA PRO A 229 -10.69 -17.47 19.87
C PRO A 229 -9.69 -16.35 19.57
N ALA A 230 -9.78 -15.68 18.43
CA ALA A 230 -8.91 -14.54 18.11
C ALA A 230 -9.12 -13.36 19.10
N ARG A 231 -10.37 -13.05 19.46
CA ARG A 231 -10.71 -12.04 20.46
C ARG A 231 -10.18 -12.41 21.85
N LYS A 232 -10.23 -13.69 22.24
CA LYS A 232 -9.66 -14.20 23.49
C LYS A 232 -8.13 -14.06 23.49
N HIS A 233 -7.50 -14.47 22.38
CA HIS A 233 -6.05 -14.33 22.18
C HIS A 233 -5.60 -12.87 22.28
N PHE A 234 -6.27 -11.95 21.58
CA PHE A 234 -5.92 -10.53 21.61
C PHE A 234 -6.06 -9.94 23.02
N ARG A 235 -7.10 -10.24 23.76
CA ARG A 235 -7.28 -9.79 25.16
C ARG A 235 -6.14 -10.25 26.05
N TRP A 236 -5.77 -11.52 25.96
CA TRP A 236 -4.66 -12.08 26.69
C TRP A 236 -3.34 -11.40 26.32
N TRP A 237 -3.03 -11.30 25.03
CA TRP A 237 -1.84 -10.63 24.52
C TRP A 237 -1.78 -9.15 24.94
N HIS A 238 -2.87 -8.42 24.81
CA HIS A 238 -2.94 -7.02 25.22
C HIS A 238 -2.62 -6.84 26.71
N ASN A 239 -3.19 -7.69 27.58
CA ASN A 239 -2.90 -7.67 29.02
C ASN A 239 -1.43 -7.93 29.32
N TRP A 240 -0.80 -8.83 28.58
CA TRP A 240 0.63 -9.10 28.69
C TRP A 240 1.46 -7.89 28.20
N ALA A 241 1.14 -7.34 27.04
CA ALA A 241 1.84 -6.20 26.45
C ALA A 241 1.81 -4.95 27.36
N VAL A 242 0.66 -4.61 27.93
CA VAL A 242 0.54 -3.41 28.77
C VAL A 242 1.23 -3.55 30.13
N ARG A 243 1.48 -4.80 30.60
CA ARG A 243 2.23 -5.09 31.82
C ARG A 243 3.71 -5.35 31.57
N SER A 244 4.17 -5.31 30.33
CA SER A 244 5.56 -5.66 29.96
C SER A 244 6.64 -4.68 30.47
N ARG A 245 6.27 -3.48 30.93
CA ARG A 245 7.17 -2.36 31.23
C ARG A 245 8.02 -1.91 30.03
N LEU A 246 7.62 -2.25 28.80
CA LEU A 246 8.25 -1.85 27.54
C LEU A 246 7.40 -0.75 26.88
N GLN A 247 7.73 0.51 27.17
CA GLN A 247 6.89 1.65 26.76
C GLN A 247 6.50 1.63 25.28
N PRO A 248 7.42 1.37 24.30
CA PRO A 248 7.02 1.29 22.89
C PRO A 248 5.98 0.20 22.59
N MET A 249 6.06 -0.96 23.26
CA MET A 249 5.09 -2.06 23.11
C MET A 249 3.73 -1.73 23.74
N ILE A 250 3.74 -1.01 24.88
CA ILE A 250 2.52 -0.55 25.54
C ILE A 250 1.75 0.43 24.63
N GLU A 251 2.45 1.36 24.00
CA GLU A 251 1.86 2.34 23.07
C GLU A 251 1.19 1.64 21.87
N VAL A 252 1.90 0.70 21.23
CA VAL A 252 1.34 -0.06 20.11
C VAL A 252 0.16 -0.93 20.56
N ALA A 253 0.25 -1.61 21.72
CA ALA A 253 -0.85 -2.42 22.23
C ALA A 253 -2.12 -1.59 22.46
N ARG A 254 -1.99 -0.39 23.01
CA ARG A 254 -3.10 0.54 23.21
C ARG A 254 -3.67 1.04 21.87
N MET A 255 -2.82 1.34 20.91
CA MET A 255 -3.22 1.74 19.55
C MET A 255 -4.00 0.61 18.87
N LEU A 256 -3.51 -0.63 18.87
CA LEU A 256 -4.18 -1.79 18.29
C LEU A 256 -5.52 -2.09 18.99
N LYS A 257 -5.61 -1.88 20.31
CA LYS A 257 -6.88 -2.05 21.05
C LYS A 257 -7.97 -1.08 20.56
N ARG A 258 -7.63 0.17 20.32
CA ARG A 258 -8.60 1.16 19.80
C ARG A 258 -9.14 0.80 18.41
N ARG A 259 -8.35 0.06 17.63
CA ARG A 259 -8.65 -0.30 16.23
C ARG A 259 -9.00 -1.78 16.05
N PHE A 260 -9.23 -2.47 17.16
CA PHE A 260 -9.31 -3.93 17.19
C PHE A 260 -10.44 -4.49 16.34
N GLU A 261 -11.60 -3.84 16.30
CA GLU A 261 -12.72 -4.31 15.48
C GLU A 261 -12.35 -4.37 13.98
N ASN A 262 -11.68 -3.34 13.46
CA ASN A 262 -11.22 -3.32 12.07
C ASN A 262 -9.98 -4.21 11.80
N ILE A 263 -9.28 -4.68 12.83
CA ILE A 263 -8.26 -5.73 12.71
C ILE A 263 -8.95 -7.10 12.63
N ILE A 264 -9.99 -7.34 13.40
CA ILE A 264 -10.76 -8.59 13.40
C ILE A 264 -11.53 -8.79 12.09
N THR A 265 -11.98 -7.73 11.43
CA THR A 265 -12.63 -7.81 10.10
C THR A 265 -11.77 -8.52 9.07
N TYR A 266 -10.43 -8.53 9.21
CA TYR A 266 -9.55 -9.34 8.39
C TYR A 266 -9.93 -10.83 8.40
N LEU A 267 -10.38 -11.37 9.53
CA LEU A 267 -10.76 -12.78 9.63
C LEU A 267 -12.02 -13.14 8.83
N ARG A 268 -12.90 -12.16 8.60
CA ARG A 268 -14.10 -12.30 7.76
C ARG A 268 -13.77 -12.19 6.27
N HIS A 269 -13.02 -11.15 5.92
CA HIS A 269 -12.82 -10.81 4.51
C HIS A 269 -11.60 -11.49 3.89
N ARG A 270 -10.60 -11.88 4.69
CA ARG A 270 -9.35 -12.51 4.23
C ARG A 270 -8.67 -11.77 3.08
N ILE A 271 -8.80 -10.46 3.08
CA ILE A 271 -8.17 -9.60 2.08
C ILE A 271 -6.73 -9.36 2.49
N THR A 272 -5.82 -9.62 1.59
CA THR A 272 -4.42 -9.20 1.71
C THR A 272 -4.17 -8.02 0.79
N ASN A 273 -3.24 -7.17 1.16
CA ASN A 273 -2.84 -6.03 0.32
C ASN A 273 -1.86 -6.45 -0.82
N ALA A 274 -1.73 -7.76 -1.09
CA ALA A 274 -0.83 -8.27 -2.10
C ALA A 274 -1.07 -7.67 -3.49
N ALA A 275 -2.34 -7.43 -3.86
CA ALA A 275 -2.68 -6.73 -5.09
C ALA A 275 -2.21 -5.27 -5.08
N SER A 276 -2.38 -4.55 -3.96
CA SER A 276 -1.85 -3.19 -3.80
C SER A 276 -0.32 -3.17 -3.80
N GLU A 277 0.34 -4.15 -3.19
CA GLU A 277 1.81 -4.29 -3.23
C GLU A 277 2.30 -4.50 -4.67
N SER A 278 1.64 -5.34 -5.46
CA SER A 278 1.94 -5.54 -6.88
C SER A 278 1.77 -4.24 -7.68
N ILE A 279 0.67 -3.52 -7.48
CA ILE A 279 0.44 -2.20 -8.10
C ILE A 279 1.54 -1.22 -7.66
N ASN A 280 1.87 -1.18 -6.38
CA ASN A 280 2.92 -0.31 -5.85
C ASN A 280 4.31 -0.62 -6.43
N ALA A 281 4.62 -1.89 -6.65
CA ALA A 281 5.85 -2.32 -7.32
C ALA A 281 5.88 -1.82 -8.78
N LYS A 282 4.75 -1.96 -9.51
CA LYS A 282 4.62 -1.45 -10.87
C LYS A 282 4.73 0.08 -10.95
N ILE A 283 4.08 0.81 -10.03
CA ILE A 283 4.21 2.28 -9.93
C ILE A 283 5.67 2.67 -9.62
N GLN A 284 6.35 1.92 -8.76
CA GLN A 284 7.76 2.18 -8.46
C GLN A 284 8.65 1.93 -9.66
N TRP A 285 8.38 0.89 -10.45
CA TRP A 285 9.07 0.63 -11.71
C TRP A 285 8.86 1.77 -12.72
N VAL A 286 7.62 2.23 -12.90
CA VAL A 286 7.28 3.39 -13.76
C VAL A 286 8.10 4.63 -13.34
N LYS A 287 8.15 4.91 -12.04
CA LYS A 287 8.92 6.03 -11.49
C LYS A 287 10.43 5.89 -11.73
N TYR A 288 10.96 4.69 -11.55
CA TYR A 288 12.38 4.38 -11.76
C TYR A 288 12.77 4.49 -13.23
N THR A 289 11.99 3.92 -14.14
CA THR A 289 12.23 3.96 -15.60
C THR A 289 12.20 5.38 -16.14
N ALA A 290 11.32 6.23 -15.61
CA ALA A 290 11.26 7.65 -15.93
C ALA A 290 12.39 8.48 -15.26
N ARG A 291 13.23 7.87 -14.41
CA ARG A 291 14.21 8.57 -13.55
C ARG A 291 13.58 9.66 -12.66
N GLY A 292 12.30 9.45 -12.27
CA GLY A 292 11.49 10.38 -11.50
C GLY A 292 10.63 11.30 -12.36
N PHE A 293 9.73 12.02 -11.69
CA PHE A 293 8.83 12.99 -12.32
C PHE A 293 9.01 14.36 -11.69
N ARG A 294 9.05 15.42 -12.51
CA ARG A 294 9.09 16.81 -12.03
C ARG A 294 7.69 17.32 -11.68
N ASN A 295 6.70 16.92 -12.47
CA ASN A 295 5.30 17.31 -12.35
C ASN A 295 4.49 16.12 -11.79
N LYS A 296 3.62 16.36 -10.80
CA LYS A 296 2.74 15.35 -10.23
C LYS A 296 1.70 14.84 -11.23
N GLN A 297 1.13 15.73 -12.04
CA GLN A 297 0.12 15.36 -13.02
C GLN A 297 0.67 14.37 -14.04
N ASN A 298 1.91 14.58 -14.50
CA ASN A 298 2.56 13.64 -15.40
C ASN A 298 2.78 12.27 -14.75
N PHE A 299 3.01 12.24 -13.44
CA PHE A 299 3.10 10.98 -12.70
C PHE A 299 1.73 10.31 -12.56
N VAL A 300 0.67 11.07 -12.32
CA VAL A 300 -0.71 10.57 -12.29
C VAL A 300 -1.10 9.95 -13.64
N HIS A 301 -0.82 10.63 -14.76
CA HIS A 301 -1.05 10.08 -16.10
C HIS A 301 -0.28 8.76 -16.31
N ALA A 302 0.99 8.70 -15.92
CA ALA A 302 1.79 7.49 -16.03
C ALA A 302 1.23 6.35 -15.15
N ILE A 303 0.72 6.64 -13.94
CA ILE A 303 0.05 5.64 -13.10
C ILE A 303 -1.20 5.08 -13.79
N TYR A 304 -2.07 5.94 -14.28
CA TYR A 304 -3.27 5.48 -14.99
C TYR A 304 -2.92 4.70 -16.27
N PHE A 305 -1.93 5.18 -17.03
CA PHE A 305 -1.49 4.51 -18.25
C PHE A 305 -1.03 3.07 -18.01
N HIS A 306 -0.17 2.87 -17.01
CA HIS A 306 0.44 1.57 -16.75
C HIS A 306 -0.37 0.69 -15.80
N CYS A 307 -1.14 1.28 -14.89
CA CYS A 307 -1.80 0.56 -13.80
C CYS A 307 -3.33 0.71 -13.80
N GLY A 308 -3.90 1.56 -14.66
CA GLY A 308 -5.34 1.84 -14.68
C GLY A 308 -6.19 0.74 -15.31
N GLY A 309 -5.61 -0.21 -16.04
CA GLY A 309 -6.39 -1.21 -16.80
C GLY A 309 -7.32 -0.57 -17.86
N LEU A 310 -6.87 0.51 -18.49
CA LEU A 310 -7.65 1.33 -19.38
C LEU A 310 -7.60 0.81 -20.83
N ASP A 311 -8.72 0.97 -21.58
CA ASP A 311 -8.73 0.86 -23.04
C ASP A 311 -8.14 2.14 -23.65
N LEU A 312 -6.83 2.08 -23.93
CA LEU A 312 -6.04 3.20 -24.41
C LEU A 312 -6.10 3.40 -25.93
N ALA A 313 -6.68 2.45 -26.68
CA ALA A 313 -6.65 2.44 -28.14
C ALA A 313 -7.38 3.65 -28.74
N PRO A 314 -6.84 4.29 -29.78
CA PRO A 314 -7.54 5.34 -30.54
C PRO A 314 -8.82 4.83 -31.21
N GLU A 315 -9.82 5.69 -31.41
CA GLU A 315 -11.14 5.26 -31.93
C GLU A 315 -11.11 4.69 -33.33
N SER A 316 -10.31 5.27 -34.22
CA SER A 316 -10.21 4.85 -35.60
C SER A 316 -9.38 3.56 -35.82
N THR A 317 -8.92 2.90 -34.77
CA THR A 317 -8.22 1.60 -34.82
C THR A 317 -9.10 0.42 -34.38
N LYS A 318 -10.38 0.66 -34.10
CA LYS A 318 -11.37 -0.37 -33.77
C LYS A 318 -12.14 -0.87 -34.97
#